data_a69ad01535bf59f6009a98b833efc369
#
_entry.id   a69ad01535bf59f6009a98b833efc369
#
_cell.length_a   1.000
_cell.length_b   1.000
_cell.length_c   1.000
_cell.angle_alpha   90.00
_cell.angle_beta   90.00
_cell.angle_gamma   90.00
#
_symmetry.space_group_name_H-M   'P 1'
#
loop_
_entity.id
_entity.type
_entity.pdbx_description
1 polymer ?
#
loop_
_entity_poly.entity_id
_entity_poly.type
_entity_poly.pdbx_seq_one_letter_code
_entity_poly.pdbx_strand_id
1 'polypeptide(L)'
;MRRLLRFGERYGIKAIRPQHAAIEHDDREWTGPLLWDVLTDAGAVDPQKPADAVHLAVHVAGADGWTAVFGLAELSPQFAGRPIQLADRVNGAPIPDQGLRLIVPDERRGGRSVRDVVRIDIE
;
A
#
# COMPACT_ATOMS: atom_id res chain seq x y z
N MET A 1 1.71 11.60 16.17
CA MET A 1 3.05 11.09 15.86
C MET A 1 3.11 10.78 14.39
N ARG A 2 4.09 11.31 13.69
CA ARG A 2 4.24 11.13 12.25
C ARG A 2 5.27 10.04 11.96
N ARG A 3 4.93 9.13 11.07
CA ARG A 3 5.85 8.08 10.60
C ARG A 3 5.91 8.10 9.10
N LEU A 4 7.11 8.10 8.56
CA LEU A 4 7.37 8.25 7.14
C LEU A 4 8.15 7.04 6.62
N LEU A 5 7.60 6.42 5.58
CA LEU A 5 8.31 5.41 4.80
C LEU A 5 8.62 6.00 3.42
N ARG A 6 9.88 5.93 3.03
CA ARG A 6 10.30 6.33 1.70
C ARG A 6 10.81 5.12 0.95
N PHE A 7 10.28 4.95 -0.25
CA PHE A 7 10.84 4.00 -1.19
C PHE A 7 11.75 4.83 -2.09
N GLY A 8 13.05 4.59 -2.02
CA GLY A 8 14.03 5.25 -2.88
C GLY A 8 13.71 4.99 -4.35
N GLU A 9 14.37 5.70 -5.22
CA GLU A 9 14.19 5.48 -6.66
C GLU A 9 14.37 3.99 -6.94
N ARG A 10 13.34 3.37 -7.49
CA ARG A 10 13.35 1.97 -7.88
C ARG A 10 13.61 0.98 -6.75
N TYR A 11 13.18 1.32 -5.57
CA TYR A 11 13.20 0.37 -4.48
C TYR A 11 12.27 -0.78 -4.85
N GLY A 12 12.83 -1.86 -5.33
CA GLY A 12 12.03 -3.01 -5.67
C GLY A 12 11.32 -3.53 -4.44
N ILE A 13 10.05 -3.86 -4.60
CA ILE A 13 9.25 -4.48 -3.55
C ILE A 13 9.90 -5.76 -3.01
N LYS A 14 10.87 -6.32 -3.74
CA LYS A 14 11.66 -7.47 -3.31
C LYS A 14 12.43 -7.23 -2.01
N ALA A 15 12.67 -5.96 -1.67
CA ALA A 15 13.28 -5.61 -0.40
C ALA A 15 12.29 -5.67 0.76
N ILE A 16 11.01 -5.81 0.46
CA ILE A 16 9.94 -5.88 1.45
C ILE A 16 9.66 -7.34 1.77
N ARG A 17 9.77 -7.71 3.04
CA ARG A 17 9.64 -9.10 3.48
C ARG A 17 8.24 -9.70 3.47
N PRO A 18 7.14 -8.93 3.63
CA PRO A 18 5.82 -9.52 3.71
C PRO A 18 5.48 -10.37 2.49
N GLN A 19 4.67 -11.39 2.72
CA GLN A 19 4.25 -12.30 1.67
C GLN A 19 3.47 -11.54 0.61
N HIS A 20 3.79 -11.78 -0.66
CA HIS A 20 3.09 -11.20 -1.77
C HIS A 20 1.77 -11.94 -1.99
N ALA A 21 0.70 -11.17 -2.18
CA ALA A 21 -0.62 -11.68 -2.48
C ALA A 21 -0.96 -11.42 -3.94
N ALA A 22 -1.80 -12.27 -4.53
CA ALA A 22 -2.35 -12.05 -5.85
C ALA A 22 -3.77 -11.52 -5.71
N ILE A 23 -4.08 -10.40 -6.34
CA ILE A 23 -5.39 -9.75 -6.28
C ILE A 23 -5.85 -9.44 -7.69
N GLU A 24 -7.10 -9.84 -8.02
CA GLU A 24 -7.73 -9.45 -9.27
C GLU A 24 -8.40 -8.08 -9.12
N HIS A 25 -8.11 -7.20 -10.07
CA HIS A 25 -8.70 -5.87 -10.13
C HIS A 25 -8.63 -5.37 -11.57
N ASP A 26 -9.72 -4.83 -12.09
CA ASP A 26 -9.84 -4.35 -13.47
C ASP A 26 -9.41 -5.42 -14.52
N ASP A 27 -9.86 -6.64 -14.34
CA ASP A 27 -9.56 -7.78 -15.23
C ASP A 27 -8.06 -8.09 -15.32
N ARG A 28 -7.28 -7.69 -14.32
CA ARG A 28 -5.84 -7.97 -14.25
C ARG A 28 -5.52 -8.60 -12.90
N GLU A 29 -4.47 -9.43 -12.91
CA GLU A 29 -3.94 -9.96 -11.67
C GLU A 29 -2.73 -9.14 -11.24
N TRP A 30 -2.83 -8.53 -10.05
CA TRP A 30 -1.77 -7.73 -9.47
C TRP A 30 -1.11 -8.52 -8.33
N THR A 31 0.20 -8.46 -8.24
CA THR A 31 0.95 -9.19 -7.22
C THR A 31 1.85 -8.25 -6.43
N GLY A 32 1.83 -8.40 -5.13
CA GLY A 32 2.64 -7.63 -4.19
C GLY A 32 2.10 -7.79 -2.77
N PRO A 33 2.79 -7.24 -1.76
CA PRO A 33 2.32 -7.32 -0.39
C PRO A 33 1.12 -6.42 -0.15
N LEU A 34 0.32 -6.76 0.86
CA LEU A 34 -0.72 -5.87 1.37
C LEU A 34 -0.08 -4.66 2.04
N LEU A 35 -0.72 -3.51 1.90
CA LEU A 35 -0.21 -2.28 2.51
C LEU A 35 -0.08 -2.41 4.04
N TRP A 36 -1.06 -3.02 4.70
CA TRP A 36 -0.98 -3.29 6.14
C TRP A 36 0.30 -4.06 6.51
N ASP A 37 0.63 -5.10 5.74
CA ASP A 37 1.80 -5.91 6.01
C ASP A 37 3.10 -5.15 5.81
N VAL A 38 3.14 -4.26 4.82
CA VAL A 38 4.30 -3.36 4.61
C VAL A 38 4.50 -2.45 5.82
N LEU A 39 3.41 -1.86 6.32
CA LEU A 39 3.47 -0.94 7.45
C LEU A 39 3.89 -1.65 8.74
N THR A 40 3.40 -2.85 8.99
CA THR A 40 3.76 -3.61 10.18
C THR A 40 5.20 -4.13 10.11
N ASP A 41 5.62 -4.63 8.95
CA ASP A 41 7.00 -5.11 8.76
C ASP A 41 8.02 -3.98 8.93
N ALA A 42 7.68 -2.79 8.47
CA ALA A 42 8.54 -1.61 8.62
C ALA A 42 8.53 -1.01 10.02
N GLY A 43 7.70 -1.53 10.93
CA GLY A 43 7.57 -0.97 12.28
C GLY A 43 6.84 0.36 12.32
N ALA A 44 6.14 0.73 11.23
CA ALA A 44 5.42 1.99 11.15
C ALA A 44 4.11 1.97 11.94
N VAL A 45 3.54 0.79 12.13
CA VAL A 45 2.35 0.58 12.96
C VAL A 45 2.63 -0.59 13.90
N ASP A 46 1.96 -0.57 15.05
CA ASP A 46 2.08 -1.63 16.05
C ASP A 46 0.75 -2.39 16.13
N PRO A 47 0.71 -3.65 15.67
CA PRO A 47 -0.53 -4.43 15.71
C PRO A 47 -1.00 -4.72 17.14
N GLN A 48 -0.13 -4.54 18.15
CA GLN A 48 -0.49 -4.67 19.56
C GLN A 48 -1.21 -3.44 20.12
N LYS A 49 -1.32 -2.38 19.33
CA LYS A 49 -1.98 -1.13 19.71
C LYS A 49 -3.13 -0.82 18.75
N PRO A 50 -4.21 -1.60 18.78
CA PRO A 50 -5.31 -1.42 17.80
C PRO A 50 -5.99 -0.06 17.90
N ALA A 51 -5.92 0.60 19.05
CA ALA A 51 -6.51 1.93 19.22
C ALA A 51 -5.91 2.98 18.27
N ASP A 52 -4.64 2.82 17.86
CA ASP A 52 -4.01 3.74 16.92
C ASP A 52 -4.73 3.76 15.57
N ALA A 53 -5.32 2.64 15.17
CA ALA A 53 -6.03 2.54 13.90
C ALA A 53 -7.23 3.48 13.80
N VAL A 54 -7.78 3.89 14.94
CA VAL A 54 -9.02 4.68 14.97
C VAL A 54 -8.76 6.14 14.57
N HIS A 55 -7.57 6.67 14.84
CA HIS A 55 -7.31 8.09 14.65
C HIS A 55 -6.14 8.41 13.70
N LEU A 56 -5.44 7.41 13.21
CA LEU A 56 -4.32 7.65 12.29
C LEU A 56 -4.76 7.52 10.83
N ALA A 57 -4.15 8.33 9.99
CA ALA A 57 -4.36 8.30 8.55
C ALA A 57 -3.06 7.92 7.83
N VAL A 58 -3.21 7.24 6.69
CA VAL A 58 -2.12 6.80 5.85
C VAL A 58 -2.19 7.56 4.53
N HIS A 59 -1.13 8.29 4.20
CA HIS A 59 -1.03 9.07 2.97
C HIS A 59 -0.02 8.38 2.05
N VAL A 60 -0.47 7.94 0.89
CA VAL A 60 0.36 7.24 -0.09
C VAL A 60 0.57 8.14 -1.28
N ALA A 61 1.82 8.49 -1.57
CA ALA A 61 2.16 9.44 -2.63
C ALA A 61 2.96 8.78 -3.74
N GLY A 62 2.60 9.11 -4.98
CA GLY A 62 3.36 8.74 -6.17
C GLY A 62 4.43 9.77 -6.51
N ALA A 63 5.30 9.41 -7.45
CA ALA A 63 6.39 10.27 -7.90
C ALA A 63 5.90 11.58 -8.54
N ASP A 64 4.67 11.57 -9.09
CA ASP A 64 4.02 12.75 -9.67
C ASP A 64 3.36 13.66 -8.64
N GLY A 65 3.41 13.31 -7.37
CA GLY A 65 2.77 14.05 -6.29
C GLY A 65 1.33 13.67 -6.01
N TRP A 66 0.73 12.81 -6.83
CA TRP A 66 -0.63 12.34 -6.56
C TRP A 66 -0.67 11.55 -5.26
N THR A 67 -1.60 11.89 -4.37
CA THR A 67 -1.65 11.31 -3.03
C THR A 67 -3.04 10.76 -2.74
N ALA A 68 -3.08 9.52 -2.25
CA ALA A 68 -4.31 8.90 -1.74
C ALA A 68 -4.25 8.84 -0.21
N VAL A 69 -5.40 8.93 0.44
CA VAL A 69 -5.50 8.93 1.90
C VAL A 69 -6.45 7.82 2.35
N PHE A 70 -6.02 7.07 3.36
CA PHE A 70 -6.81 6.02 3.98
C PHE A 70 -6.79 6.21 5.49
N GLY A 71 -7.92 5.91 6.15
CA GLY A 71 -7.86 5.69 7.59
C GLY A 71 -7.09 4.41 7.86
N LEU A 72 -6.27 4.39 8.91
CA LEU A 72 -5.53 3.17 9.24
C LEU A 72 -6.49 2.00 9.53
N ALA A 73 -7.69 2.28 10.03
CA ALA A 73 -8.72 1.27 10.27
C ALA A 73 -9.25 0.62 8.98
N GLU A 74 -9.10 1.24 7.82
CA GLU A 74 -9.44 0.58 6.56
C GLU A 74 -8.52 -0.61 6.30
N LEU A 75 -7.27 -0.52 6.75
CA LEU A 75 -6.21 -1.51 6.50
C LEU A 75 -6.13 -2.57 7.59
N SER A 76 -6.32 -2.17 8.84
CA SER A 76 -6.13 -3.07 9.98
C SER A 76 -7.10 -4.25 9.96
N PRO A 77 -6.60 -5.50 10.08
CA PRO A 77 -7.46 -6.67 10.11
C PRO A 77 -8.39 -6.73 11.34
N GLN A 78 -8.11 -5.92 12.36
CA GLN A 78 -9.00 -5.82 13.53
C GLN A 78 -10.18 -4.87 13.28
N PHE A 79 -10.18 -4.16 12.15
CA PHE A 79 -11.26 -3.29 11.70
C PHE A 79 -11.72 -3.74 10.33
N ALA A 80 -11.60 -2.89 9.30
CA ALA A 80 -12.12 -3.24 7.98
C ALA A 80 -11.28 -4.29 7.24
N GLY A 81 -9.98 -4.34 7.47
CA GLY A 81 -9.11 -5.34 6.86
C GLY A 81 -9.14 -5.35 5.34
N ARG A 82 -9.24 -4.18 4.70
CA ARG A 82 -9.32 -4.11 3.25
C ARG A 82 -8.00 -4.57 2.61
N PRO A 83 -8.06 -5.39 1.54
CA PRO A 83 -6.85 -5.92 0.91
C PRO A 83 -6.21 -4.90 -0.05
N ILE A 84 -5.87 -3.72 0.45
CA ILE A 84 -5.16 -2.69 -0.30
C ILE A 84 -3.70 -3.13 -0.43
N GLN A 85 -3.16 -3.06 -1.65
CA GLN A 85 -1.93 -3.74 -2.01
C GLN A 85 -0.92 -2.76 -2.63
N LEU A 86 0.36 -2.96 -2.34
CA LEU A 86 1.46 -2.38 -3.11
C LEU A 86 1.93 -3.42 -4.11
N ALA A 87 1.52 -3.28 -5.37
CA ALA A 87 1.87 -4.23 -6.41
C ALA A 87 3.15 -3.85 -7.15
N ASP A 88 3.95 -4.86 -7.50
CA ASP A 88 5.12 -4.70 -8.37
C ASP A 88 4.97 -5.49 -9.67
N ARG A 89 3.93 -6.33 -9.78
CA ARG A 89 3.67 -7.14 -10.97
C ARG A 89 2.23 -7.04 -11.38
N VAL A 90 2.01 -7.15 -12.68
CA VAL A 90 0.68 -7.24 -13.28
C VAL A 90 0.70 -8.37 -14.30
N ASN A 91 -0.27 -9.29 -14.20
CA ASN A 91 -0.39 -10.47 -15.07
C ASN A 91 0.93 -11.27 -15.17
N GLY A 92 1.63 -11.41 -14.03
CA GLY A 92 2.86 -12.18 -13.95
C GLY A 92 4.12 -11.48 -14.44
N ALA A 93 4.03 -10.24 -14.91
CA ALA A 93 5.17 -9.48 -15.42
C ALA A 93 5.40 -8.21 -14.57
N PRO A 94 6.62 -7.67 -14.56
CA PRO A 94 6.86 -6.38 -13.92
C PRO A 94 5.94 -5.30 -14.48
N ILE A 95 5.54 -4.37 -13.61
CA ILE A 95 4.75 -3.21 -14.06
C ILE A 95 5.61 -2.39 -15.04
N PRO A 96 5.04 -1.94 -16.19
CA PRO A 96 5.83 -1.31 -17.24
C PRO A 96 6.71 -0.14 -16.78
N ASP A 97 6.26 0.63 -15.80
CA ASP A 97 6.99 1.78 -15.27
C ASP A 97 8.05 1.38 -14.23
N GLN A 98 8.18 0.09 -13.93
CA GLN A 98 9.08 -0.46 -12.92
C GLN A 98 8.85 0.13 -11.52
N GLY A 99 7.71 0.78 -11.30
CA GLY A 99 7.35 1.34 -10.01
C GLY A 99 6.43 0.42 -9.21
N LEU A 100 6.05 0.89 -8.04
CA LEU A 100 5.04 0.25 -7.20
C LEU A 100 3.70 0.89 -7.48
N ARG A 101 2.67 0.09 -7.60
CA ARG A 101 1.32 0.59 -7.80
C ARG A 101 0.44 0.24 -6.62
N LEU A 102 -0.27 1.25 -6.12
CA LEU A 102 -1.26 1.03 -5.08
C LEU A 102 -2.54 0.51 -5.73
N ILE A 103 -2.97 -0.67 -5.33
CA ILE A 103 -4.19 -1.30 -5.81
C ILE A 103 -5.22 -1.24 -4.71
N VAL A 104 -6.36 -0.62 -5.02
CA VAL A 104 -7.48 -0.46 -4.10
C VAL A 104 -8.67 -1.19 -4.69
N PRO A 105 -8.83 -2.50 -4.41
CA PRO A 105 -9.96 -3.25 -4.90
C PRO A 105 -11.25 -2.73 -4.29
N ASP A 106 -12.37 -3.01 -4.92
CA ASP A 106 -13.71 -2.64 -4.48
C ASP A 106 -14.04 -1.15 -4.62
N GLU A 107 -13.17 -0.35 -5.21
CA GLU A 107 -13.49 1.03 -5.56
C GLU A 107 -13.90 1.14 -7.02
N ARG A 108 -14.99 1.84 -7.27
CA ARG A 108 -15.54 2.00 -8.62
C ARG A 108 -14.67 2.90 -9.49
N ARG A 109 -13.97 3.86 -8.86
CA ARG A 109 -13.09 4.79 -9.56
C ARG A 109 -11.67 4.62 -9.07
N GLY A 110 -10.69 4.75 -9.97
CA GLY A 110 -9.30 4.53 -9.68
C GLY A 110 -8.56 5.71 -9.04
N GLY A 111 -9.28 6.67 -8.41
CA GLY A 111 -8.65 7.88 -7.88
C GLY A 111 -7.64 7.62 -6.76
N ARG A 112 -7.76 6.51 -6.04
CA ARG A 112 -6.80 6.13 -5.00
C ARG A 112 -5.80 5.07 -5.46
N SER A 113 -5.78 4.74 -6.74
CA SER A 113 -4.84 3.78 -7.34
C SER A 113 -3.57 4.53 -7.77
N VAL A 114 -2.72 4.83 -6.81
CA VAL A 114 -1.53 5.65 -7.02
C VAL A 114 -0.47 4.88 -7.82
N ARG A 115 0.10 5.54 -8.84
CA ARG A 115 1.18 5.00 -9.66
C ARG A 115 2.53 5.43 -9.10
N ASP A 116 3.52 4.56 -9.27
CA ASP A 116 4.91 4.83 -8.89
C ASP A 116 5.00 5.38 -7.46
N VAL A 117 4.56 4.56 -6.51
CA VAL A 117 4.54 4.94 -5.10
C VAL A 117 5.97 5.15 -4.59
N VAL A 118 6.23 6.33 -4.04
CA VAL A 118 7.56 6.69 -3.53
C VAL A 118 7.56 7.02 -2.05
N ARG A 119 6.38 7.28 -1.46
CA ARG A 119 6.33 7.72 -0.07
C ARG A 119 5.01 7.32 0.59
N ILE A 120 5.10 6.93 1.86
CA ILE A 120 3.95 6.68 2.71
C ILE A 120 4.15 7.44 4.02
N ASP A 121 3.21 8.31 4.36
CA ASP A 121 3.16 9.05 5.62
C ASP A 121 2.04 8.50 6.49
N ILE A 122 2.30 8.35 7.79
CA ILE A 122 1.28 7.98 8.78
C ILE A 122 1.25 9.05 9.86
N GLU A 123 0.11 9.65 10.03
CA GLU A 123 -0.05 10.68 11.05
C GLU A 123 -1.48 10.79 11.58
#